data_83b183ec102bcf2fd63e5c5a967d36f0
#
_entry.id   83b183ec102bcf2fd63e5c5a967d36f0
#
_cell.length_a   1.000
_cell.length_b   1.000
_cell.length_c   1.000
_cell.angle_alpha   90.00
_cell.angle_beta   90.00
_cell.angle_gamma   90.00
#
_symmetry.space_group_name_H-M   'P 1'
#
loop_
_entity.id
_entity.type
_entity.pdbx_description
1 polymer ?
#
loop_
_entity_poly.entity_id
_entity_poly.type
_entity_poly.pdbx_seq_one_letter_code
_entity_poly.pdbx_strand_id
1 'polypeptide(L)'
;MTGIDDTPPAWDERTQLTTFLDYARGTARAKCKGVSAEDACKALLPSSPLMTMSGLINHLRWVEYYWFQVVFLGEADEGPWTDEDPDREMRVAVDFPLSQLLDEYAEQSARHRELVAGQALDAKAERAVRDGLHVDLRWILLHLTEETARHNGHLDILRELLDGTTS
;
A
#
# COMPACT_ATOMS: atom_id res chain seq x y z
N MET A 1 23.04 6.83 -3.95
CA MET A 1 21.69 6.81 -3.36
C MET A 1 20.75 7.36 -4.42
N THR A 2 20.00 6.50 -5.10
CA THR A 2 18.83 6.96 -5.85
C THR A 2 17.77 7.25 -4.79
N GLY A 3 17.79 8.48 -4.28
CA GLY A 3 16.82 8.92 -3.29
C GLY A 3 15.43 8.84 -3.93
N ILE A 4 14.51 8.21 -3.25
CA ILE A 4 13.09 8.33 -3.54
C ILE A 4 12.77 9.78 -3.21
N ASP A 5 12.34 10.55 -4.22
CA ASP A 5 12.13 11.99 -4.10
C ASP A 5 10.63 12.27 -4.07
N ASP A 6 10.17 13.05 -3.11
CA ASP A 6 8.79 13.51 -2.98
C ASP A 6 8.53 14.83 -3.72
N THR A 7 9.58 15.40 -4.34
CA THR A 7 9.47 16.66 -5.10
C THR A 7 8.88 16.38 -6.48
N PRO A 8 7.67 16.89 -6.77
CA PRO A 8 7.04 16.64 -8.06
C PRO A 8 7.72 17.42 -9.20
N PRO A 9 7.77 16.84 -10.43
CA PRO A 9 8.33 17.51 -11.60
C PRO A 9 7.49 18.69 -12.10
N ALA A 10 6.24 18.80 -11.63
CA ALA A 10 5.33 19.92 -11.90
C ALA A 10 4.41 20.14 -10.70
N TRP A 11 3.85 21.36 -10.60
CA TRP A 11 3.05 21.79 -9.43
C TRP A 11 1.53 21.72 -9.65
N ASP A 12 1.07 21.06 -10.71
CA ASP A 12 -0.34 20.76 -10.86
C ASP A 12 -0.79 19.70 -9.86
N GLU A 13 -2.07 19.71 -9.52
CA GLU A 13 -2.65 18.87 -8.48
C GLU A 13 -2.41 17.36 -8.75
N ARG A 14 -2.62 16.90 -9.97
CA ARG A 14 -2.43 15.49 -10.32
C ARG A 14 -1.00 15.04 -10.08
N THR A 15 -0.04 15.81 -10.58
CA THR A 15 1.38 15.50 -10.45
C THR A 15 1.80 15.44 -8.98
N GLN A 16 1.30 16.37 -8.16
CA GLN A 16 1.58 16.36 -6.73
C GLN A 16 1.02 15.10 -6.05
N LEU A 17 -0.27 14.79 -6.26
CA LEU A 17 -0.92 13.64 -5.64
C LEU A 17 -0.26 12.31 -6.04
N THR A 18 0.04 12.13 -7.32
CA THR A 18 0.65 10.89 -7.81
C THR A 18 2.10 10.75 -7.35
N THR A 19 2.86 11.85 -7.27
CA THR A 19 4.24 11.84 -6.75
C THR A 19 4.27 11.44 -5.29
N PHE A 20 3.38 11.98 -4.45
CA PHE A 20 3.34 11.60 -3.02
C PHE A 20 2.96 10.15 -2.81
N LEU A 21 1.99 9.62 -3.57
CA LEU A 21 1.65 8.20 -3.48
C LEU A 21 2.82 7.32 -3.94
N ASP A 22 3.50 7.67 -5.04
CA ASP A 22 4.65 6.92 -5.53
C ASP A 22 5.86 7.02 -4.60
N TYR A 23 6.07 8.16 -3.95
CA TYR A 23 7.05 8.31 -2.89
C TYR A 23 6.75 7.38 -1.71
N ALA A 24 5.50 7.34 -1.24
CA ALA A 24 5.10 6.46 -0.15
C ALA A 24 5.29 4.97 -0.49
N ARG A 25 4.91 4.55 -1.70
CA ARG A 25 5.14 3.18 -2.22
C ARG A 25 6.62 2.83 -2.29
N GLY A 26 7.42 3.75 -2.82
CA GLY A 26 8.87 3.58 -2.93
C GLY A 26 9.53 3.46 -1.56
N THR A 27 9.07 4.24 -0.58
CA THR A 27 9.53 4.17 0.80
C THR A 27 9.25 2.80 1.42
N ALA A 28 8.02 2.28 1.28
CA ALA A 28 7.67 0.93 1.77
C ALA A 28 8.63 -0.14 1.23
N ARG A 29 8.91 -0.10 -0.08
CA ARG A 29 9.86 -1.02 -0.72
C ARG A 29 11.29 -0.84 -0.21
N ALA A 30 11.73 0.41 -0.04
CA ALA A 30 13.08 0.72 0.45
C ALA A 30 13.33 0.17 1.86
N LYS A 31 12.31 0.25 2.75
CA LYS A 31 12.37 -0.32 4.11
C LYS A 31 12.56 -1.84 4.13
N CYS A 32 12.11 -2.53 3.09
CA CYS A 32 12.26 -3.98 2.94
C CYS A 32 13.59 -4.40 2.29
N LYS A 33 14.41 -3.45 1.82
CA LYS A 33 15.65 -3.76 1.10
C LYS A 33 16.65 -4.50 1.99
N GLY A 34 17.10 -5.68 1.52
CA GLY A 34 18.09 -6.50 2.22
C GLY A 34 17.54 -7.29 3.40
N VAL A 35 16.24 -7.22 3.67
CA VAL A 35 15.60 -8.05 4.70
C VAL A 35 15.45 -9.48 4.17
N SER A 36 15.82 -10.47 4.98
CA SER A 36 15.63 -11.88 4.62
C SER A 36 14.14 -12.29 4.67
N ALA A 37 13.77 -13.34 3.95
CA ALA A 37 12.40 -13.86 3.99
C ALA A 37 12.00 -14.29 5.43
N GLU A 38 12.93 -14.88 6.18
CA GLU A 38 12.71 -15.26 7.58
C GLU A 38 12.45 -14.03 8.46
N ASP A 39 13.28 -13.00 8.33
CA ASP A 39 13.16 -11.77 9.13
C ASP A 39 11.89 -11.00 8.80
N ALA A 40 11.48 -10.97 7.54
CA ALA A 40 10.26 -10.29 7.11
C ALA A 40 8.97 -10.88 7.71
N CYS A 41 9.01 -12.15 8.13
CA CYS A 41 7.87 -12.84 8.75
C CYS A 41 7.85 -12.71 10.28
N LYS A 42 8.86 -12.08 10.91
CA LYS A 42 8.93 -11.97 12.37
C LYS A 42 7.92 -10.97 12.92
N ALA A 43 7.11 -11.41 13.86
CA ALA A 43 6.22 -10.57 14.67
C ALA A 43 7.02 -9.95 15.83
N LEU A 44 7.67 -8.81 15.60
CA LEU A 44 8.57 -8.18 16.56
C LEU A 44 7.85 -7.42 17.68
N LEU A 45 6.57 -7.11 17.49
CA LEU A 45 5.73 -6.43 18.47
C LEU A 45 4.78 -7.43 19.13
N PRO A 46 4.96 -7.79 20.43
CA PRO A 46 4.16 -8.82 21.09
C PRO A 46 2.66 -8.53 21.11
N SER A 47 2.27 -7.25 21.14
CA SER A 47 0.87 -6.80 21.11
C SER A 47 0.23 -6.81 19.72
N SER A 48 1.01 -7.04 18.66
CA SER A 48 0.56 -6.92 17.27
C SER A 48 1.10 -8.09 16.42
N PRO A 49 0.62 -9.32 16.64
CA PRO A 49 1.21 -10.53 16.05
C PRO A 49 1.09 -10.62 14.52
N LEU A 50 0.20 -9.86 13.91
CA LEU A 50 0.06 -9.79 12.44
C LEU A 50 0.95 -8.71 11.81
N MET A 51 1.51 -7.80 12.62
CA MET A 51 2.36 -6.72 12.14
C MET A 51 3.77 -7.25 11.84
N THR A 52 3.91 -7.88 10.69
CA THR A 52 5.18 -8.31 10.09
C THR A 52 5.47 -7.46 8.86
N MET A 53 6.72 -7.40 8.40
CA MET A 53 7.05 -6.67 7.16
C MET A 53 6.34 -7.28 5.95
N SER A 54 6.30 -8.61 5.84
CA SER A 54 5.53 -9.31 4.80
C SER A 54 4.04 -8.99 4.88
N GLY A 55 3.46 -9.00 6.09
CA GLY A 55 2.06 -8.65 6.33
C GLY A 55 1.72 -7.24 5.85
N LEU A 56 2.55 -6.26 6.23
CA LEU A 56 2.33 -4.86 5.85
C LEU A 56 2.44 -4.64 4.32
N ILE A 57 3.42 -5.23 3.66
CA ILE A 57 3.55 -5.11 2.18
C ILE A 57 2.34 -5.72 1.48
N ASN A 58 1.91 -6.90 1.90
CA ASN A 58 0.72 -7.52 1.32
C ASN A 58 -0.55 -6.73 1.61
N HIS A 59 -0.69 -6.20 2.83
CA HIS A 59 -1.79 -5.32 3.21
C HIS A 59 -1.87 -4.08 2.30
N LEU A 60 -0.77 -3.35 2.13
CA LEU A 60 -0.72 -2.17 1.25
C LEU A 60 -1.14 -2.50 -0.19
N ARG A 61 -0.70 -3.64 -0.72
CA ARG A 61 -1.12 -4.12 -2.04
C ARG A 61 -2.63 -4.31 -2.10
N TRP A 62 -3.22 -5.02 -1.12
CA TRP A 62 -4.64 -5.32 -1.10
C TRP A 62 -5.53 -4.11 -0.80
N VAL A 63 -5.05 -3.16 0.01
CA VAL A 63 -5.75 -1.87 0.22
C VAL A 63 -5.82 -1.07 -1.08
N GLU A 64 -4.73 -1.00 -1.86
CA GLU A 64 -4.78 -0.36 -3.17
C GLU A 64 -5.71 -1.07 -4.15
N TYR A 65 -5.70 -2.42 -4.18
CA TYR A 65 -6.63 -3.21 -4.97
C TYR A 65 -8.08 -2.85 -4.63
N TYR A 66 -8.42 -2.85 -3.34
CA TYR A 66 -9.77 -2.54 -2.89
C TYR A 66 -10.23 -1.17 -3.35
N TRP A 67 -9.42 -0.14 -3.14
CA TRP A 67 -9.82 1.23 -3.48
C TRP A 67 -9.87 1.49 -4.98
N PHE A 68 -8.94 0.98 -5.77
CA PHE A 68 -8.94 1.22 -7.22
C PHE A 68 -9.86 0.26 -7.97
N GLN A 69 -9.80 -1.03 -7.70
CA GLN A 69 -10.53 -2.01 -8.50
C GLN A 69 -11.96 -2.21 -7.96
N VAL A 70 -12.12 -2.44 -6.66
CA VAL A 70 -13.43 -2.72 -6.09
C VAL A 70 -14.27 -1.46 -5.93
N VAL A 71 -13.71 -0.40 -5.34
CA VAL A 71 -14.46 0.84 -5.06
C VAL A 71 -14.54 1.72 -6.30
N PHE A 72 -13.40 2.08 -6.90
CA PHE A 72 -13.38 3.04 -8.01
C PHE A 72 -13.96 2.45 -9.29
N LEU A 73 -13.52 1.27 -9.73
CA LEU A 73 -13.99 0.62 -10.96
C LEU A 73 -15.27 -0.22 -10.77
N GLY A 74 -15.70 -0.51 -9.53
CA GLY A 74 -16.88 -1.34 -9.26
C GLY A 74 -16.69 -2.83 -9.54
N GLU A 75 -15.47 -3.30 -9.67
CA GLU A 75 -15.15 -4.72 -9.92
C GLU A 75 -15.56 -5.61 -8.73
N ALA A 76 -15.61 -6.92 -8.96
CA ALA A 76 -15.85 -7.88 -7.89
C ALA A 76 -14.73 -7.84 -6.85
N ASP A 77 -15.08 -7.98 -5.58
CA ASP A 77 -14.08 -8.08 -4.52
C ASP A 77 -13.53 -9.52 -4.46
N GLU A 78 -12.28 -9.66 -4.89
CA GLU A 78 -11.51 -10.91 -4.86
C GLU A 78 -10.44 -10.90 -3.75
N GLY A 79 -10.57 -9.98 -2.79
CA GLY A 79 -9.67 -9.88 -1.63
C GLY A 79 -9.65 -11.17 -0.80
N PRO A 80 -8.54 -11.46 -0.10
CA PRO A 80 -8.41 -12.70 0.68
C PRO A 80 -9.19 -12.69 2.00
N TRP A 81 -9.69 -11.54 2.43
CA TRP A 81 -10.46 -11.38 3.67
C TRP A 81 -11.80 -12.12 3.62
N THR A 82 -12.27 -12.51 4.79
CA THR A 82 -13.61 -13.07 5.02
C THR A 82 -14.23 -12.39 6.23
N ASP A 83 -15.53 -12.61 6.46
CA ASP A 83 -16.21 -12.10 7.67
C ASP A 83 -15.59 -12.65 8.97
N GLU A 84 -15.05 -13.89 8.92
CA GLU A 84 -14.39 -14.54 10.06
C GLU A 84 -12.93 -14.13 10.23
N ASP A 85 -12.26 -13.71 9.15
CA ASP A 85 -10.85 -13.31 9.16
C ASP A 85 -10.66 -12.05 8.28
N PRO A 86 -11.00 -10.86 8.81
CA PRO A 86 -10.90 -9.60 8.07
C PRO A 86 -9.46 -9.15 7.78
N ASP A 87 -8.47 -9.69 8.51
CA ASP A 87 -7.03 -9.38 8.34
C ASP A 87 -6.26 -10.54 7.68
N ARG A 88 -6.95 -11.37 6.91
CA ARG A 88 -6.36 -12.56 6.31
C ARG A 88 -5.22 -12.24 5.36
N GLU A 89 -5.25 -11.11 4.66
CA GLU A 89 -4.16 -10.68 3.78
C GLU A 89 -2.84 -10.51 4.52
N MET A 90 -2.87 -10.03 5.78
CA MET A 90 -1.68 -9.93 6.62
C MET A 90 -1.22 -11.31 7.11
N ARG A 91 -2.15 -12.17 7.45
CA ARG A 91 -1.88 -13.48 8.02
C ARG A 91 -1.22 -14.43 7.03
N VAL A 92 -1.74 -14.49 5.80
CA VAL A 92 -1.21 -15.39 4.75
C VAL A 92 0.10 -14.89 4.13
N ALA A 93 0.46 -13.64 4.36
CA ALA A 93 1.66 -13.04 3.77
C ALA A 93 2.96 -13.77 4.15
N VAL A 94 3.00 -14.40 5.33
CA VAL A 94 4.18 -15.15 5.80
C VAL A 94 4.42 -16.45 5.04
N ASP A 95 3.44 -16.90 4.26
CA ASP A 95 3.55 -18.11 3.43
C ASP A 95 4.22 -17.82 2.07
N PHE A 96 4.49 -16.54 1.75
CA PHE A 96 5.07 -16.09 0.50
C PHE A 96 6.43 -15.43 0.71
N PRO A 97 7.39 -15.60 -0.22
CA PRO A 97 8.65 -14.86 -0.17
C PRO A 97 8.41 -13.35 -0.23
N LEU A 98 9.12 -12.58 0.61
CA LEU A 98 9.01 -11.10 0.59
C LEU A 98 9.24 -10.51 -0.81
N SER A 99 10.19 -11.07 -1.58
CA SER A 99 10.46 -10.64 -2.95
C SER A 99 9.23 -10.75 -3.86
N GLN A 100 8.47 -11.85 -3.73
CA GLN A 100 7.22 -12.03 -4.49
C GLN A 100 6.19 -10.96 -4.12
N LEU A 101 5.98 -10.72 -2.82
CA LEU A 101 5.02 -9.70 -2.35
C LEU A 101 5.40 -8.30 -2.85
N LEU A 102 6.69 -7.97 -2.85
CA LEU A 102 7.21 -6.70 -3.37
C LEU A 102 7.02 -6.56 -4.88
N ASP A 103 7.23 -7.64 -5.64
CA ASP A 103 7.06 -7.64 -7.09
C ASP A 103 5.57 -7.52 -7.46
N GLU A 104 4.68 -8.27 -6.81
CA GLU A 104 3.23 -8.18 -6.99
C GLU A 104 2.70 -6.78 -6.66
N TYR A 105 3.19 -6.16 -5.58
CA TYR A 105 2.83 -4.79 -5.21
C TYR A 105 3.32 -3.77 -6.25
N ALA A 106 4.53 -3.97 -6.79
CA ALA A 106 5.08 -3.10 -7.82
C ALA A 106 4.32 -3.18 -9.14
N GLU A 107 3.99 -4.39 -9.59
CA GLU A 107 3.21 -4.63 -10.80
C GLU A 107 1.81 -4.03 -10.70
N GLN A 108 1.15 -4.24 -9.56
CA GLN A 108 -0.16 -3.66 -9.31
C GLN A 108 -0.10 -2.13 -9.28
N SER A 109 0.90 -1.56 -8.61
CA SER A 109 1.10 -0.10 -8.59
C SER A 109 1.32 0.49 -9.98
N ALA A 110 2.01 -0.24 -10.88
CA ALA A 110 2.17 0.19 -12.27
C ALA A 110 0.82 0.23 -13.00
N ARG A 111 -0.01 -0.80 -12.87
CA ARG A 111 -1.38 -0.81 -13.43
C ARG A 111 -2.23 0.34 -12.90
N HIS A 112 -2.14 0.62 -11.60
CA HIS A 112 -2.90 1.73 -11.00
C HIS A 112 -2.41 3.11 -11.47
N ARG A 113 -1.12 3.29 -11.76
CA ARG A 113 -0.63 4.54 -12.39
C ARG A 113 -1.26 4.77 -13.76
N GLU A 114 -1.35 3.73 -14.60
CA GLU A 114 -2.00 3.81 -15.89
C GLU A 114 -3.50 4.13 -15.76
N LEU A 115 -4.20 3.48 -14.82
CA LEU A 115 -5.58 3.77 -14.50
C LEU A 115 -5.76 5.26 -14.13
N VAL A 116 -4.98 5.73 -13.16
CA VAL A 116 -5.05 7.12 -12.66
C VAL A 116 -4.76 8.13 -13.78
N ALA A 117 -3.78 7.85 -14.65
CA ALA A 117 -3.45 8.74 -15.77
C ALA A 117 -4.60 8.93 -16.75
N GLY A 118 -5.45 7.92 -16.91
CA GLY A 118 -6.59 7.94 -17.84
C GLY A 118 -7.90 8.53 -17.29
N GLN A 119 -7.97 8.84 -15.99
CA GLN A 119 -9.20 9.27 -15.32
C GLN A 119 -9.15 10.73 -14.85
N ALA A 120 -10.30 11.42 -14.78
CA ALA A 120 -10.39 12.74 -14.17
C ALA A 120 -10.28 12.63 -12.62
N LEU A 121 -9.65 13.61 -11.96
CA LEU A 121 -9.50 13.59 -10.50
C LEU A 121 -10.85 13.68 -9.75
N ASP A 122 -11.86 14.29 -10.35
CA ASP A 122 -13.22 14.41 -9.83
C ASP A 122 -14.16 13.28 -10.30
N ALA A 123 -13.64 12.31 -11.05
CA ALA A 123 -14.39 11.10 -11.40
C ALA A 123 -14.81 10.36 -10.15
N LYS A 124 -16.11 10.02 -10.07
CA LYS A 124 -16.69 9.34 -8.92
C LYS A 124 -16.49 7.83 -9.03
N ALA A 125 -16.23 7.23 -7.88
CA ALA A 125 -16.20 5.79 -7.74
C ALA A 125 -17.54 5.15 -8.10
N GLU A 126 -17.51 4.01 -8.78
CA GLU A 126 -18.70 3.25 -9.15
C GLU A 126 -19.42 2.64 -7.93
N ARG A 127 -18.65 2.23 -6.92
CA ARG A 127 -19.20 1.67 -5.69
C ARG A 127 -19.27 2.72 -4.59
N ALA A 128 -20.44 2.81 -3.95
CA ALA A 128 -20.61 3.64 -2.78
C ALA A 128 -19.82 3.08 -1.58
N VAL A 129 -19.25 3.97 -0.82
CA VAL A 129 -18.71 3.70 0.52
C VAL A 129 -19.68 4.29 1.55
N ARG A 130 -19.45 4.08 2.81
CA ARG A 130 -20.22 4.60 3.95
C ARG A 130 -21.46 5.46 3.58
N ASP A 131 -22.63 5.05 3.98
CA ASP A 131 -23.88 5.82 3.83
C ASP A 131 -24.25 6.22 2.38
N GLY A 132 -23.78 5.47 1.40
CA GLY A 132 -24.08 5.71 -0.01
C GLY A 132 -23.23 6.81 -0.66
N LEU A 133 -22.12 7.24 -0.03
CA LEU A 133 -21.21 8.23 -0.59
C LEU A 133 -20.33 7.62 -1.68
N HIS A 134 -20.31 8.26 -2.85
CA HIS A 134 -19.36 7.98 -3.92
C HIS A 134 -18.19 8.95 -3.82
N VAL A 135 -17.05 8.47 -3.33
CA VAL A 135 -15.81 9.27 -3.29
C VAL A 135 -15.30 9.53 -4.71
N ASP A 136 -14.41 10.51 -4.87
CA ASP A 136 -13.75 10.73 -6.16
C ASP A 136 -12.30 10.20 -6.14
N LEU A 137 -11.69 10.16 -7.32
CA LEU A 137 -10.31 9.69 -7.48
C LEU A 137 -9.32 10.50 -6.64
N ARG A 138 -9.52 11.81 -6.53
CA ARG A 138 -8.69 12.68 -5.70
C ARG A 138 -8.67 12.22 -4.24
N TRP A 139 -9.84 11.94 -3.69
CA TRP A 139 -9.97 11.44 -2.33
C TRP A 139 -9.27 10.07 -2.14
N ILE A 140 -9.41 9.16 -3.12
CA ILE A 140 -8.74 7.86 -3.08
C ILE A 140 -7.22 8.02 -3.06
N LEU A 141 -6.65 8.91 -3.89
CA LEU A 141 -5.22 9.18 -3.91
C LEU A 141 -4.71 9.74 -2.58
N LEU A 142 -5.45 10.67 -1.97
CA LEU A 142 -5.13 11.22 -0.65
C LEU A 142 -5.19 10.14 0.43
N HIS A 143 -6.25 9.34 0.43
CA HIS A 143 -6.45 8.25 1.38
C HIS A 143 -5.33 7.21 1.29
N LEU A 144 -4.99 6.77 0.09
CA LEU A 144 -3.91 5.79 -0.12
C LEU A 144 -2.52 6.36 0.24
N THR A 145 -2.31 7.66 0.03
CA THR A 145 -1.07 8.32 0.47
C THR A 145 -0.97 8.32 2.00
N GLU A 146 -2.05 8.69 2.70
CA GLU A 146 -2.09 8.68 4.17
C GLU A 146 -1.91 7.26 4.72
N GLU A 147 -2.64 6.29 4.19
CA GLU A 147 -2.60 4.89 4.60
C GLU A 147 -1.19 4.29 4.42
N THR A 148 -0.59 4.49 3.24
CA THR A 148 0.76 4.01 2.97
C THR A 148 1.81 4.69 3.86
N ALA A 149 1.70 6.01 4.08
CA ALA A 149 2.61 6.75 4.96
C ALA A 149 2.51 6.29 6.42
N ARG A 150 1.31 5.98 6.92
CA ARG A 150 1.09 5.40 8.24
C ARG A 150 1.80 4.07 8.40
N HIS A 151 1.65 3.18 7.41
CA HIS A 151 2.30 1.88 7.41
C HIS A 151 3.81 1.94 7.16
N ASN A 152 4.31 2.97 6.50
CA ASN A 152 5.75 3.25 6.43
C ASN A 152 6.34 3.51 7.82
N GLY A 153 5.63 4.23 8.70
CA GLY A 153 6.04 4.39 10.09
C GLY A 153 6.09 3.07 10.87
N HIS A 154 5.17 2.15 10.60
CA HIS A 154 5.24 0.79 11.17
C HIS A 154 6.44 0.00 10.63
N LEU A 155 6.72 0.09 9.33
CA LEU A 155 7.89 -0.54 8.71
C LEU A 155 9.21 0.03 9.28
N ASP A 156 9.27 1.33 9.59
CA ASP A 156 10.42 1.95 10.25
C ASP A 156 10.69 1.30 11.62
N ILE A 157 9.66 1.18 12.45
CA ILE A 157 9.77 0.55 13.77
C ILE A 157 10.21 -0.91 13.65
N LEU A 158 9.61 -1.68 12.74
CA LEU A 158 9.97 -3.07 12.53
C LEU A 158 11.42 -3.20 12.04
N ARG A 159 11.87 -2.31 11.16
CA ARG A 159 13.24 -2.30 10.66
C ARG A 159 14.25 -1.99 11.76
N GLU A 160 13.98 -0.98 12.57
CA GLU A 160 14.84 -0.62 13.70
C GLU A 160 14.93 -1.76 14.72
N LEU A 161 13.80 -2.41 15.04
CA LEU A 161 13.78 -3.57 15.95
C LEU A 161 14.51 -4.80 15.37
N LEU A 162 14.50 -4.95 14.05
CA LEU A 162 15.10 -6.09 13.38
C LEU A 162 16.64 -6.01 13.33
N ASP A 163 17.17 -4.87 12.90
CA ASP A 163 18.61 -4.73 12.60
C ASP A 163 19.23 -3.37 13.00
N GLY A 164 18.46 -2.53 13.71
CA GLY A 164 18.92 -1.22 14.18
C GLY A 164 18.99 -0.14 13.08
N THR A 165 18.53 -0.42 11.86
CA THR A 165 18.51 0.57 10.78
C THR A 165 17.44 1.61 11.06
N THR A 166 17.84 2.88 11.14
CA THR A 166 16.95 4.04 11.21
C THR A 166 16.80 4.70 9.85
N SER A 167 15.68 5.39 9.63
CA SER A 167 15.41 6.15 8.39
C SER A 167 16.21 7.43 8.29
#